data_697f249c360d56e2f470750ca166a5bc
#
_entry.id   697f249c360d56e2f470750ca166a5bc
#
_cell.length_a   1.000
_cell.length_b   1.000
_cell.length_c   1.000
_cell.angle_alpha   90.00
_cell.angle_beta   90.00
_cell.angle_gamma   90.00
#
_symmetry.space_group_name_H-M   'P 1'
#
loop_
_entity.id
_entity.type
_entity.pdbx_description
1 polymer ?
#
loop_
_entity_poly.entity_id
_entity_poly.type
_entity_poly.pdbx_seq_one_letter_code
_entity_poly.pdbx_strand_id
1 'polypeptide(L)'
;MVVSVDLFNAGRSGLAVVLAITSRFRPLPLHVPVNPPEGGLRVPSAILSDAIRSIDQRRLIDCWGTVSPATMALVEGCLRRLLGL
;
A
#
# COMPACT_ATOMS: atom_id res chain seq x y z
N MET A 1 2.80 0.93 2.52
CA MET A 1 2.82 -0.13 1.50
C MET A 1 3.36 0.42 0.19
N VAL A 2 4.38 -0.19 -0.37
CA VAL A 2 4.94 0.20 -1.67
C VAL A 2 4.10 -0.41 -2.79
N VAL A 3 3.64 0.39 -3.74
CA VAL A 3 2.82 -0.05 -4.87
C VAL A 3 3.46 0.24 -6.23
N SER A 4 4.55 0.99 -6.27
CA SER A 4 5.27 1.24 -7.52
C SER A 4 6.06 0.01 -7.95
N VAL A 5 6.26 -0.12 -9.27
CA VAL A 5 6.99 -1.27 -9.82
C VAL A 5 8.48 -1.19 -9.50
N ASP A 6 9.15 -2.35 -9.50
CA ASP A 6 10.57 -2.44 -9.17
C ASP A 6 11.45 -1.57 -10.09
N LEU A 7 11.12 -1.50 -11.37
CA LEU A 7 11.86 -0.66 -12.32
C LEU A 7 11.82 0.82 -11.92
N PHE A 8 10.67 1.31 -11.47
CA PHE A 8 10.56 2.67 -10.94
C PHE A 8 11.35 2.83 -9.66
N ASN A 9 11.22 1.86 -8.73
CA ASN A 9 11.91 1.89 -7.43
C ASN A 9 13.42 1.87 -7.59
N ALA A 10 13.94 1.15 -8.60
CA ALA A 10 15.37 1.08 -8.90
C ALA A 10 15.86 2.22 -9.78
N GLY A 11 14.97 3.09 -10.25
CA GLY A 11 15.30 4.20 -11.11
C GLY A 11 16.02 5.35 -10.41
N ARG A 12 16.45 6.33 -11.20
CA ARG A 12 17.23 7.48 -10.70
C ARG A 12 16.41 8.49 -9.91
N SER A 13 15.09 8.36 -9.91
CA SER A 13 14.23 9.29 -9.16
C SER A 13 14.47 9.23 -7.65
N GLY A 14 14.90 8.07 -7.13
CA GLY A 14 15.05 7.84 -5.70
C GLY A 14 13.70 7.85 -4.97
N LEU A 15 12.59 7.70 -5.70
CA LEU A 15 11.24 7.75 -5.15
C LEU A 15 10.57 6.38 -5.19
N ALA A 16 9.62 6.16 -4.30
CA ALA A 16 8.70 5.04 -4.33
C ALA A 16 7.29 5.57 -4.12
N VAL A 17 6.31 4.96 -4.78
CA VAL A 17 4.89 5.28 -4.57
C VAL A 17 4.35 4.35 -3.49
N VAL A 18 3.75 4.93 -2.45
CA VAL A 18 3.32 4.19 -1.26
C VAL A 18 1.88 4.52 -0.90
N LEU A 19 1.27 3.60 -0.17
CA LEU A 19 -0.03 3.79 0.47
C LEU A 19 0.15 3.71 1.98
N ALA A 20 -0.57 4.56 2.71
CA ALA A 20 -0.58 4.50 4.16
C ALA A 20 -1.37 3.28 4.64
N ILE A 21 -0.95 2.73 5.78
CA ILE A 21 -1.65 1.66 6.49
C ILE A 21 -1.93 2.14 7.91
N THR A 22 -3.13 1.90 8.40
CA THR A 22 -3.53 2.29 9.74
C THR A 22 -4.24 1.15 10.47
N SER A 23 -4.04 1.06 11.78
CA SER A 23 -4.83 0.18 12.65
C SER A 23 -6.14 0.84 13.10
N ARG A 24 -6.32 2.12 12.84
CA ARG A 24 -7.53 2.88 13.13
C ARG A 24 -8.31 3.06 11.84
N PHE A 25 -9.01 2.04 11.41
CA PHE A 25 -9.71 2.13 10.14
C PHE A 25 -11.22 2.30 10.32
N ARG A 26 -11.81 2.92 9.31
CA ARG A 26 -13.26 3.06 9.14
C ARG A 26 -13.67 2.27 7.89
N PRO A 27 -14.89 1.75 7.80
CA PRO A 27 -15.33 1.01 6.63
C PRO A 27 -15.64 1.96 5.47
N LEU A 28 -14.60 2.52 4.86
CA LEU A 28 -14.70 3.39 3.69
C LEU A 28 -14.39 2.63 2.41
N PRO A 29 -15.00 3.02 1.26
CA PRO A 29 -14.91 2.23 0.02
C PRO A 29 -13.49 2.05 -0.53
N LEU A 30 -12.58 2.99 -0.28
CA LEU A 30 -11.21 2.93 -0.78
C LEU A 30 -10.21 2.39 0.25
N HIS A 31 -10.71 1.86 1.36
CA HIS A 31 -9.89 1.26 2.40
C HIS A 31 -10.00 -0.27 2.31
N VAL A 32 -8.85 -0.95 2.26
CA VAL A 32 -8.79 -2.41 2.14
C VAL A 32 -8.35 -3.00 3.46
N PRO A 33 -9.21 -3.78 4.15
CA PRO A 33 -8.83 -4.40 5.41
C PRO A 33 -7.81 -5.51 5.19
N VAL A 34 -6.85 -5.60 6.11
CA VAL A 34 -5.83 -6.65 6.14
C VAL A 34 -5.71 -7.17 7.56
N ASN A 35 -5.78 -8.48 7.71
CA ASN A 35 -5.70 -9.14 9.01
C ASN A 35 -4.34 -9.83 9.17
N PRO A 36 -3.77 -9.81 10.39
CA PRO A 36 -2.53 -10.53 10.67
C PRO A 36 -2.66 -12.02 10.30
N PRO A 37 -1.58 -12.68 9.90
CA PRO A 37 -0.20 -12.15 9.80
C PRO A 37 0.13 -11.57 8.43
N GLU A 38 -0.85 -11.38 7.56
CA GLU A 38 -0.63 -10.88 6.22
C GLU A 38 0.16 -9.57 6.24
N GLY A 39 1.13 -9.42 5.32
CA GLY A 39 1.97 -8.24 5.26
C GLY A 39 2.90 -8.04 6.45
N GLY A 40 3.03 -9.04 7.32
CA GLY A 40 3.80 -8.93 8.54
C GLY A 40 3.15 -8.07 9.62
N LEU A 41 1.86 -7.76 9.47
CA LEU A 41 1.11 -6.96 10.43
C LEU A 41 0.83 -7.75 11.71
N ARG A 42 0.78 -7.04 12.84
CA ARG A 42 0.52 -7.63 14.17
C ARG A 42 -0.90 -7.39 14.66
N VAL A 43 -1.58 -6.40 14.09
CA VAL A 43 -2.94 -6.02 14.44
C VAL A 43 -3.76 -5.86 13.17
N PRO A 44 -5.09 -6.06 13.23
CA PRO A 44 -5.96 -5.76 12.09
C PRO A 44 -5.77 -4.32 11.65
N SER A 45 -5.63 -4.10 10.34
CA SER A 45 -5.28 -2.80 9.77
C SER A 45 -6.05 -2.58 8.48
N ALA A 46 -5.97 -1.38 7.93
CA ALA A 46 -6.52 -1.07 6.62
C ALA A 46 -5.48 -0.35 5.76
N ILE A 47 -5.43 -0.72 4.50
CA ILE A 47 -4.64 -0.02 3.49
C ILE A 47 -5.49 1.13 2.96
N LEU A 48 -4.98 2.35 3.08
CA LEU A 48 -5.66 3.56 2.67
C LEU A 48 -5.31 3.87 1.21
N SER A 49 -6.09 3.33 0.27
CA SER A 49 -5.82 3.50 -1.17
C SER A 49 -5.97 4.96 -1.62
N ASP A 50 -6.69 5.77 -0.87
CA ASP A 50 -6.84 7.21 -1.11
C ASP A 50 -5.72 8.05 -0.49
N ALA A 51 -4.83 7.44 0.27
CA ALA A 51 -3.65 8.09 0.84
C ALA A 51 -2.38 7.71 0.07
N ILE A 52 -2.43 7.84 -1.26
CA ILE A 52 -1.30 7.56 -2.15
C ILE A 52 -0.35 8.75 -2.18
N ARG A 53 0.96 8.47 -2.14
CA ARG A 53 1.98 9.52 -2.26
C ARG A 53 3.32 8.94 -2.67
N SER A 54 4.18 9.80 -3.23
CA SER A 54 5.58 9.47 -3.46
C SER A 54 6.41 9.87 -2.26
N ILE A 55 7.36 9.03 -1.90
CA ILE A 55 8.32 9.34 -0.84
C ILE A 55 9.73 9.03 -1.34
N ASP A 56 10.73 9.65 -0.69
CA ASP A 56 12.12 9.30 -0.90
C ASP A 56 12.36 7.88 -0.40
N GLN A 57 12.99 7.03 -1.23
CA GLN A 57 13.26 5.63 -0.87
C GLN A 57 14.08 5.49 0.41
N ARG A 58 14.88 6.50 0.76
CA ARG A 58 15.66 6.50 2.00
C ARG A 58 14.80 6.53 3.26
N ARG A 59 13.51 6.85 3.13
CA ARG A 59 12.54 6.78 4.24
C ARG A 59 12.00 5.37 4.46
N LEU A 60 12.28 4.44 3.56
CA LEU A 60 11.90 3.04 3.70
C LEU A 60 12.95 2.37 4.60
N ILE A 61 12.53 1.94 5.79
CA ILE A 61 13.44 1.41 6.81
C ILE A 61 13.41 -0.11 6.84
N ASP A 62 12.21 -0.71 6.81
CA ASP A 62 12.00 -2.14 7.00
C ASP A 62 10.96 -2.67 6.05
N CYS A 63 11.12 -3.94 5.64
CA CYS A 63 10.09 -4.71 4.96
C CYS A 63 9.58 -5.77 5.93
N TRP A 64 8.31 -5.64 6.34
CA TRP A 64 7.68 -6.57 7.28
C TRP A 64 7.12 -7.81 6.60
N GLY A 65 6.85 -7.72 5.31
CA GLY A 65 6.27 -8.81 4.54
C GLY A 65 5.60 -8.31 3.27
N THR A 66 4.83 -9.18 2.65
CA THR A 66 4.07 -8.86 1.43
C THR A 66 2.61 -9.19 1.64
N VAL A 67 1.74 -8.48 0.93
CA VAL A 67 0.32 -8.81 0.93
C VAL A 67 0.03 -9.90 -0.08
N SER A 68 -1.10 -10.60 0.10
CA SER A 68 -1.53 -11.66 -0.81
C SER A 68 -1.92 -11.07 -2.18
N PRO A 69 -1.89 -11.89 -3.25
CA PRO A 69 -2.41 -11.46 -4.55
C PRO A 69 -3.86 -11.00 -4.50
N ALA A 70 -4.69 -11.61 -3.66
CA ALA A 70 -6.08 -11.20 -3.50
C ALA A 70 -6.19 -9.80 -2.92
N THR A 71 -5.41 -9.48 -1.89
CA THR A 71 -5.36 -8.14 -1.30
C THR A 71 -4.83 -7.13 -2.31
N MET A 72 -3.79 -7.46 -3.05
CA MET A 72 -3.25 -6.57 -4.09
C MET A 72 -4.28 -6.27 -5.17
N ALA A 73 -5.09 -7.27 -5.58
CA ALA A 73 -6.16 -7.07 -6.55
C ALA A 73 -7.22 -6.08 -6.03
N LEU A 74 -7.57 -6.16 -4.75
CA LEU A 74 -8.49 -5.21 -4.13
C LEU A 74 -7.91 -3.79 -4.11
N VAL A 75 -6.63 -3.65 -3.77
CA VAL A 75 -5.93 -2.35 -3.77
C VAL A 75 -5.90 -1.77 -5.18
N GLU A 76 -5.56 -2.57 -6.19
CA GLU A 76 -5.55 -2.14 -7.59
C GLU A 76 -6.92 -1.67 -8.04
N GLY A 77 -7.98 -2.38 -7.66
CA GLY A 77 -9.35 -1.98 -7.96
C GLY A 77 -9.70 -0.62 -7.34
N CYS A 78 -9.30 -0.39 -6.09
CA CYS A 78 -9.48 0.90 -5.43
C CYS A 78 -8.73 2.02 -6.13
N LEU A 79 -7.47 1.77 -6.52
CA LEU A 79 -6.65 2.76 -7.23
C LEU A 79 -7.24 3.11 -8.60
N ARG A 80 -7.76 2.13 -9.32
CA ARG A 80 -8.44 2.39 -10.60
C ARG A 80 -9.66 3.28 -10.40
N ARG A 81 -10.44 3.04 -9.37
CA ARG A 81 -11.62 3.86 -9.05
C ARG A 81 -11.22 5.27 -8.66
N LEU A 82 -10.19 5.42 -7.85
CA LEU A 82 -9.69 6.72 -7.41
C LEU A 82 -9.15 7.55 -8.58
N LEU A 83 -8.43 6.91 -9.50
CA LEU A 83 -7.76 7.58 -10.63
C LEU A 83 -8.63 7.64 -11.89
N GLY A 84 -9.80 7.03 -11.88
CA GLY A 84 -10.69 7.03 -13.03
C GLY A 84 -10.22 6.15 -14.19
N LEU A 85 -9.52 5.09 -13.88
CA LEU A 85 -8.97 4.18 -14.91
C LEU A 85 -9.89 3.01 -15.24
#